data_c73aea1ee13cef9d17f2cf55f940d3e8
#
_entry.id   c73aea1ee13cef9d17f2cf55f940d3e8
#
_cell.length_a   1.000
_cell.length_b   1.000
_cell.length_c   1.000
_cell.angle_alpha   90.00
_cell.angle_beta   90.00
_cell.angle_gamma   90.00
#
_symmetry.space_group_name_H-M   'P 1'
#
loop_
_entity.id
_entity.type
_entity.pdbx_description
1 polymer ?
#
loop_
_entity_poly.entity_id
_entity_poly.type
_entity_poly.pdbx_seq_one_letter_code
_entity_poly.pdbx_strand_id
1 'polypeptide(L)'
;MNKKQKKNLYRIIAALVLVLILKLLPQFPTPVELLLYCIPYLVVGWDVLRKALLGIRNRQPFDECFLMAVATVGAFALGDYVEGCAVIIFYQIGELFQSVAVGKSRQSISSLMDIRPDYANVEDEDGRLEQVDPDDVEVGTVIVVQPGERVPIDGIIVEGTSALNTAALTGESLPRDVRSGDEVISGCVNMTGLLKVRTTKEFGESTVSKILDLVENSSMKKARAENFITRFARVYTPAVCYGALALALLPPVVLLLMGQPARFGDWVYR
;
A
#
# COMPACT_ATOMS: atom_id res chain seq x y z
N MET A 1 7.22 10.57 -1.16
CA MET A 1 8.08 9.43 -0.78
C MET A 1 8.56 9.56 0.66
N ASN A 2 8.37 8.51 1.45
CA ASN A 2 8.80 8.45 2.84
C ASN A 2 10.36 8.30 2.91
N LYS A 3 10.99 8.60 4.07
CA LYS A 3 12.45 8.45 4.28
C LYS A 3 12.97 7.04 3.92
N LYS A 4 12.19 5.98 4.22
CA LYS A 4 12.52 4.60 3.89
C LYS A 4 12.51 4.34 2.38
N GLN A 5 11.54 4.88 1.65
CA GLN A 5 11.44 4.76 0.19
C GLN A 5 12.59 5.49 -0.52
N LYS A 6 12.97 6.68 -0.05
CA LYS A 6 14.14 7.41 -0.58
C LYS A 6 15.43 6.62 -0.36
N LYS A 7 15.62 6.02 0.81
CA LYS A 7 16.78 5.17 1.10
C LYS A 7 16.85 3.96 0.16
N ASN A 8 15.72 3.29 -0.09
CA ASN A 8 15.67 2.16 -1.03
C ASN A 8 16.01 2.61 -2.46
N LEU A 9 15.48 3.75 -2.90
CA LEU A 9 15.79 4.29 -4.23
C LEU A 9 17.29 4.52 -4.40
N TYR A 10 17.94 5.14 -3.41
CA TYR A 10 19.41 5.35 -3.47
C TYR A 10 20.20 4.04 -3.51
N ARG A 11 19.78 3.01 -2.77
CA ARG A 11 20.40 1.67 -2.80
C ARG A 11 20.26 1.02 -4.18
N ILE A 12 19.08 1.10 -4.80
CA ILE A 12 18.82 0.58 -6.14
C ILE A 12 19.69 1.30 -7.18
N ILE A 13 19.74 2.62 -7.16
CA ILE A 13 20.56 3.41 -8.08
C ILE A 13 22.06 3.08 -7.90
N ALA A 14 22.54 3.02 -6.66
CA ALA A 14 23.92 2.68 -6.37
C ALA A 14 24.30 1.28 -6.88
N ALA A 15 23.44 0.28 -6.65
CA ALA A 15 23.66 -1.08 -7.13
C ALA A 15 23.66 -1.15 -8.66
N LEU A 16 22.72 -0.47 -9.32
CA LEU A 16 22.63 -0.42 -10.78
C LEU A 16 23.88 0.22 -11.40
N VAL A 17 24.34 1.35 -10.86
CA VAL A 17 25.56 2.02 -11.32
C VAL A 17 26.78 1.12 -11.12
N LEU A 18 26.89 0.44 -9.97
CA LEU A 18 27.99 -0.50 -9.72
C LEU A 18 28.00 -1.66 -10.71
N VAL A 19 26.85 -2.29 -10.97
CA VAL A 19 26.74 -3.38 -11.96
C VAL A 19 27.12 -2.90 -13.36
N LEU A 20 26.67 -1.71 -13.77
CA LEU A 20 27.04 -1.13 -15.06
C LEU A 20 28.53 -0.86 -15.16
N ILE A 21 29.15 -0.30 -14.11
CA ILE A 21 30.61 -0.07 -14.08
C ILE A 21 31.35 -1.40 -14.20
N LEU A 22 30.97 -2.41 -13.40
CA LEU A 22 31.62 -3.74 -13.44
C LEU A 22 31.48 -4.42 -14.80
N LYS A 23 30.35 -4.26 -15.49
CA LYS A 23 30.15 -4.80 -16.85
C LYS A 23 31.00 -4.11 -17.92
N LEU A 24 31.39 -2.85 -17.71
CA LEU A 24 32.23 -2.09 -18.64
C LEU A 24 33.72 -2.31 -18.40
N LEU A 25 34.11 -2.86 -17.24
CA LEU A 25 35.50 -3.19 -16.93
C LEU A 25 35.95 -4.46 -17.66
N PRO A 26 37.26 -4.63 -17.91
CA PRO A 26 37.79 -5.88 -18.47
C PRO A 26 37.49 -7.06 -17.54
N GLN A 27 37.40 -8.27 -18.13
CA GLN A 27 37.10 -9.50 -17.39
C GLN A 27 38.17 -9.77 -16.32
N PHE A 28 37.70 -10.00 -15.10
CA PHE A 28 38.52 -10.37 -13.95
C PHE A 28 38.61 -11.89 -13.80
N PRO A 29 39.61 -12.44 -13.10
CA PRO A 29 39.59 -13.83 -12.68
C PRO A 29 38.30 -14.15 -11.90
N THR A 30 37.72 -15.33 -12.17
CA THR A 30 36.41 -15.74 -11.61
C THR A 30 36.22 -15.44 -10.10
N PRO A 31 37.18 -15.71 -9.20
CA PRO A 31 36.97 -15.42 -7.78
C PRO A 31 36.93 -13.92 -7.45
N VAL A 32 37.62 -13.09 -8.21
CA VAL A 32 37.59 -11.63 -8.04
C VAL A 32 36.29 -11.07 -8.57
N GLU A 33 35.84 -11.55 -9.71
CA GLU A 33 34.56 -11.17 -10.32
C GLU A 33 33.39 -11.48 -9.41
N LEU A 34 33.34 -12.69 -8.82
CA LEU A 34 32.35 -13.08 -7.81
C LEU A 34 32.32 -12.08 -6.65
N LEU A 35 33.45 -11.74 -6.06
CA LEU A 35 33.51 -10.81 -4.94
C LEU A 35 33.03 -9.40 -5.31
N LEU A 36 33.38 -8.92 -6.49
CA LEU A 36 32.97 -7.61 -6.99
C LEU A 36 31.45 -7.53 -7.20
N TYR A 37 30.82 -8.55 -7.80
CA TYR A 37 29.37 -8.61 -7.99
C TYR A 37 28.58 -8.90 -6.69
N CYS A 38 29.21 -9.53 -5.70
CA CYS A 38 28.60 -9.68 -4.37
C CYS A 38 28.32 -8.32 -3.69
N ILE A 39 29.10 -7.27 -3.97
CA ILE A 39 28.89 -5.95 -3.36
C ILE A 39 27.54 -5.34 -3.77
N PRO A 40 27.24 -5.06 -5.06
CA PRO A 40 25.95 -4.54 -5.47
C PRO A 40 24.78 -5.49 -5.12
N TYR A 41 25.00 -6.81 -5.22
CA TYR A 41 24.01 -7.81 -4.85
C TYR A 41 23.59 -7.70 -3.36
N LEU A 42 24.57 -7.61 -2.44
CA LEU A 42 24.29 -7.44 -1.01
C LEU A 42 23.74 -6.06 -0.66
N VAL A 43 24.19 -5.02 -1.33
CA VAL A 43 23.68 -3.65 -1.10
C VAL A 43 22.18 -3.58 -1.36
N VAL A 44 21.68 -4.18 -2.42
CA VAL A 44 20.27 -4.12 -2.78
C VAL A 44 19.45 -5.32 -2.27
N GLY A 45 20.07 -6.52 -2.20
CA GLY A 45 19.40 -7.78 -1.90
C GLY A 45 19.33 -8.17 -0.42
N TRP A 46 20.07 -7.49 0.47
CA TRP A 46 20.15 -7.85 1.89
C TRP A 46 18.79 -8.05 2.56
N ASP A 47 17.83 -7.18 2.27
CA ASP A 47 16.49 -7.25 2.85
C ASP A 47 15.72 -8.49 2.37
N VAL A 48 15.90 -8.88 1.11
CA VAL A 48 15.28 -10.06 0.50
C VAL A 48 15.87 -11.32 1.11
N LEU A 49 17.20 -11.42 1.17
CA LEU A 49 17.90 -12.56 1.78
C LEU A 49 17.53 -12.75 3.24
N ARG A 50 17.47 -11.65 4.00
CA ARG A 50 17.04 -11.68 5.40
C ARG A 50 15.61 -12.15 5.55
N LYS A 51 14.68 -11.67 4.72
CA LYS A 51 13.27 -12.12 4.72
C LYS A 51 13.16 -13.60 4.36
N ALA A 52 13.89 -14.06 3.35
CA ALA A 52 13.94 -15.47 2.96
C ALA A 52 14.40 -16.36 4.11
N LEU A 53 15.48 -16.00 4.80
CA LEU A 53 15.98 -16.73 5.96
C LEU A 53 14.98 -16.75 7.14
N LEU A 54 14.32 -15.62 7.38
CA LEU A 54 13.26 -15.54 8.41
C LEU A 54 12.04 -16.37 8.02
N GLY A 55 11.67 -16.41 6.73
CA GLY A 55 10.59 -17.24 6.19
C GLY A 55 10.85 -18.74 6.46
N ILE A 56 12.06 -19.22 6.21
CA ILE A 56 12.47 -20.60 6.52
C ILE A 56 12.34 -20.86 8.01
N ARG A 57 12.85 -19.95 8.86
CA ARG A 57 12.78 -20.09 10.32
C ARG A 57 11.34 -20.12 10.84
N ASN A 58 10.44 -19.36 10.22
CA ASN A 58 9.02 -19.24 10.58
C ASN A 58 8.15 -20.34 9.94
N ARG A 59 8.75 -21.39 9.36
CA ARG A 59 8.07 -22.49 8.66
C ARG A 59 7.17 -22.03 7.48
N GLN A 60 7.54 -20.95 6.83
CA GLN A 60 6.94 -20.46 5.59
C GLN A 60 8.03 -20.33 4.50
N PRO A 61 8.63 -21.46 4.07
CA PRO A 61 9.82 -21.42 3.23
C PRO A 61 9.54 -21.06 1.75
N PHE A 62 8.30 -21.07 1.29
CA PHE A 62 7.96 -20.86 -0.11
C PHE A 62 7.30 -19.49 -0.33
N ASP A 63 7.87 -18.43 0.26
CA ASP A 63 7.50 -17.07 -0.06
C ASP A 63 8.27 -16.53 -1.28
N GLU A 64 7.84 -15.41 -1.81
CA GLU A 64 8.47 -14.76 -2.96
C GLU A 64 9.95 -14.41 -2.71
N CYS A 65 10.28 -13.99 -1.48
CA CYS A 65 11.65 -13.64 -1.10
C CYS A 65 12.57 -14.87 -1.12
N PHE A 66 12.07 -16.02 -0.71
CA PHE A 66 12.80 -17.29 -0.77
C PHE A 66 13.06 -17.69 -2.22
N LEU A 67 12.06 -17.65 -3.09
CA LEU A 67 12.21 -17.99 -4.50
C LEU A 67 13.22 -17.07 -5.20
N MET A 68 13.14 -15.76 -4.93
CA MET A 68 14.10 -14.78 -5.45
C MET A 68 15.52 -15.06 -4.94
N ALA A 69 15.66 -15.39 -3.64
CA ALA A 69 16.97 -15.73 -3.08
C ALA A 69 17.56 -16.98 -3.72
N VAL A 70 16.77 -18.04 -3.89
CA VAL A 70 17.22 -19.30 -4.55
C VAL A 70 17.62 -19.04 -5.99
N ALA A 71 16.79 -18.33 -6.77
CA ALA A 71 17.07 -18.02 -8.16
C ALA A 71 18.37 -17.20 -8.33
N THR A 72 18.54 -16.16 -7.52
CA THR A 72 19.71 -15.27 -7.63
C THR A 72 20.98 -15.92 -7.10
N VAL A 73 20.93 -16.69 -6.02
CA VAL A 73 22.07 -17.47 -5.53
C VAL A 73 22.42 -18.57 -6.53
N GLY A 74 21.42 -19.21 -7.16
CA GLY A 74 21.63 -20.17 -8.24
C GLY A 74 22.36 -19.56 -9.44
N ALA A 75 21.97 -18.36 -9.89
CA ALA A 75 22.65 -17.63 -10.95
C ALA A 75 24.14 -17.35 -10.58
N PHE A 76 24.40 -16.94 -9.35
CA PHE A 76 25.77 -16.76 -8.85
C PHE A 76 26.58 -18.06 -8.84
N ALA A 77 25.97 -19.18 -8.49
CA ALA A 77 26.62 -20.50 -8.50
C ALA A 77 26.95 -20.98 -9.92
N LEU A 78 26.16 -20.57 -10.92
CA LEU A 78 26.39 -20.88 -12.34
C LEU A 78 27.38 -19.89 -13.00
N GLY A 79 27.79 -18.82 -12.33
CA GLY A 79 28.69 -17.80 -12.87
C GLY A 79 27.98 -16.63 -13.55
N ASP A 80 26.64 -16.61 -13.57
CA ASP A 80 25.84 -15.56 -14.20
C ASP A 80 25.57 -14.41 -13.21
N TYR A 81 26.65 -13.76 -12.76
CA TYR A 81 26.61 -12.73 -11.70
C TYR A 81 25.77 -11.51 -12.10
N VAL A 82 25.85 -11.09 -13.37
CA VAL A 82 25.09 -9.95 -13.90
C VAL A 82 23.59 -10.25 -13.85
N GLU A 83 23.19 -11.46 -14.23
CA GLU A 83 21.78 -11.89 -14.20
C GLU A 83 21.26 -11.93 -12.77
N GLY A 84 21.99 -12.55 -11.84
CA GLY A 84 21.62 -12.56 -10.42
C GLY A 84 21.45 -11.18 -9.82
N CYS A 85 22.34 -10.23 -10.15
CA CYS A 85 22.21 -8.83 -9.75
C CYS A 85 21.01 -8.13 -10.42
N ALA A 86 20.78 -8.37 -11.72
CA ALA A 86 19.68 -7.77 -12.45
C ALA A 86 18.33 -8.19 -11.88
N VAL A 87 18.13 -9.48 -11.63
CA VAL A 87 16.89 -10.02 -11.05
C VAL A 87 16.56 -9.37 -9.73
N ILE A 88 17.52 -9.27 -8.80
CA ILE A 88 17.28 -8.68 -7.48
C ILE A 88 17.04 -7.15 -7.56
N ILE A 89 17.68 -6.45 -8.50
CA ILE A 89 17.47 -5.03 -8.76
C ILE A 89 16.05 -4.81 -9.29
N PHE A 90 15.60 -5.59 -10.29
CA PHE A 90 14.24 -5.48 -10.83
C PHE A 90 13.17 -5.79 -9.78
N TYR A 91 13.40 -6.80 -8.95
CA TYR A 91 12.50 -7.09 -7.82
C TYR A 91 12.38 -5.88 -6.87
N GLN A 92 13.50 -5.27 -6.48
CA GLN A 92 13.49 -4.12 -5.58
C GLN A 92 12.88 -2.86 -6.21
N ILE A 93 13.00 -2.69 -7.53
CA ILE A 93 12.29 -1.64 -8.25
C ILE A 93 10.77 -1.86 -8.14
N GLY A 94 10.31 -3.09 -8.39
CA GLY A 94 8.89 -3.48 -8.26
C GLY A 94 8.35 -3.23 -6.84
N GLU A 95 9.08 -3.66 -5.80
CA GLU A 95 8.75 -3.42 -4.39
C GLU A 95 8.67 -1.92 -4.06
N LEU A 96 9.59 -1.11 -4.61
CA LEU A 96 9.56 0.34 -4.41
C LEU A 96 8.31 0.95 -5.04
N PHE A 97 7.98 0.59 -6.30
CA PHE A 97 6.76 1.07 -6.98
C PHE A 97 5.50 0.68 -6.21
N GLN A 98 5.40 -0.59 -5.78
CA GLN A 98 4.29 -1.07 -4.98
C GLN A 98 4.16 -0.31 -3.66
N SER A 99 5.27 -0.11 -2.94
CA SER A 99 5.31 0.65 -1.68
C SER A 99 4.86 2.10 -1.85
N VAL A 100 5.25 2.76 -2.95
CA VAL A 100 4.83 4.15 -3.26
C VAL A 100 3.34 4.20 -3.60
N ALA A 101 2.87 3.28 -4.46
CA ALA A 101 1.45 3.22 -4.86
C ALA A 101 0.52 2.94 -3.68
N VAL A 102 0.85 1.94 -2.85
CA VAL A 102 0.07 1.61 -1.64
C VAL A 102 0.13 2.75 -0.63
N GLY A 103 1.29 3.37 -0.43
CA GLY A 103 1.45 4.50 0.49
C GLY A 103 0.59 5.69 0.09
N LYS A 104 0.53 6.03 -1.20
CA LYS A 104 -0.31 7.11 -1.72
C LYS A 104 -1.81 6.81 -1.54
N SER A 105 -2.22 5.58 -1.83
CA SER A 105 -3.61 5.13 -1.64
C SER A 105 -4.05 5.23 -0.17
N ARG A 106 -3.21 4.76 0.77
CA ARG A 106 -3.51 4.85 2.22
C ARG A 106 -3.61 6.29 2.70
N GLN A 107 -2.77 7.18 2.21
CA GLN A 107 -2.83 8.61 2.57
C GLN A 107 -4.12 9.25 2.09
N SER A 108 -4.60 8.91 0.88
CA SER A 108 -5.89 9.39 0.37
C SER A 108 -7.07 8.88 1.20
N ILE A 109 -7.03 7.64 1.67
CA ILE A 109 -8.06 7.08 2.55
C ILE A 109 -8.02 7.76 3.92
N SER A 110 -6.84 7.97 4.52
CA SER A 110 -6.71 8.65 5.81
C SER A 110 -7.25 10.08 5.76
N SER A 111 -6.97 10.82 4.68
CA SER A 111 -7.50 12.18 4.53
C SER A 111 -9.02 12.24 4.36
N LEU A 112 -9.64 11.15 3.86
CA LEU A 112 -11.10 11.01 3.83
C LEU A 112 -11.67 10.69 5.22
N MET A 113 -10.95 9.96 6.06
CA MET A 113 -11.39 9.73 7.46
C MET A 113 -11.33 10.99 8.31
N ASP A 114 -10.44 11.93 7.98
CA ASP A 114 -10.34 13.23 8.66
C ASP A 114 -11.55 14.15 8.39
N ILE A 115 -12.47 13.78 7.46
CA ILE A 115 -13.72 14.58 7.24
C ILE A 115 -14.82 14.27 8.27
N ARG A 116 -14.72 13.21 9.07
CA ARG A 116 -15.69 12.95 10.13
C ARG A 116 -15.64 14.08 11.15
N PRO A 117 -16.78 14.73 11.46
CA PRO A 117 -16.87 15.68 12.57
C PRO A 117 -16.78 14.96 13.91
N ASP A 118 -16.06 15.56 14.85
CA ASP A 118 -15.87 14.97 16.19
C ASP A 118 -17.04 15.30 17.14
N TYR A 119 -17.75 16.38 16.88
CA TYR A 119 -18.86 16.88 17.71
C TYR A 119 -19.85 17.72 16.90
N ALA A 120 -21.03 17.91 17.45
CA ALA A 120 -22.02 18.90 17.05
C ALA A 120 -22.28 19.88 18.19
N ASN A 121 -22.37 21.19 17.91
CA ASN A 121 -22.78 22.17 18.91
C ASN A 121 -24.29 22.31 18.84
N VAL A 122 -24.98 22.01 19.93
CA VAL A 122 -26.43 22.20 20.11
C VAL A 122 -26.64 23.36 21.08
N GLU A 123 -27.61 24.25 20.79
CA GLU A 123 -27.98 25.34 21.67
C GLU A 123 -29.02 24.82 22.69
N ASP A 124 -28.71 24.94 24.00
CA ASP A 124 -29.62 24.57 25.07
C ASP A 124 -30.71 25.64 25.28
N GLU A 125 -31.65 25.42 26.21
CA GLU A 125 -32.75 26.35 26.53
C GLU A 125 -32.25 27.71 27.07
N ASP A 126 -31.03 27.76 27.63
CA ASP A 126 -30.38 28.95 28.15
C ASP A 126 -29.54 29.68 27.08
N GLY A 127 -29.49 29.21 25.85
CA GLY A 127 -28.70 29.76 24.74
C GLY A 127 -27.21 29.49 24.84
N ARG A 128 -26.80 28.49 25.62
CA ARG A 128 -25.41 28.01 25.68
C ARG A 128 -25.18 26.89 24.67
N LEU A 129 -23.97 26.87 24.13
CA LEU A 129 -23.56 25.78 23.21
C LEU A 129 -23.03 24.60 24.00
N GLU A 130 -23.68 23.47 23.86
CA GLU A 130 -23.24 22.18 24.36
C GLU A 130 -22.66 21.34 23.19
N GLN A 131 -21.49 20.75 23.42
CA GLN A 131 -20.87 19.82 22.46
C GLN A 131 -21.39 18.43 22.75
N VAL A 132 -22.08 17.84 21.76
CA VAL A 132 -22.64 16.50 21.84
C VAL A 132 -22.02 15.60 20.73
N ASP A 133 -22.09 14.30 20.91
CA ASP A 133 -21.71 13.37 19.82
C ASP A 133 -22.73 13.55 18.67
N PRO A 134 -22.28 13.66 17.42
CA PRO A 134 -23.20 13.74 16.27
C PRO A 134 -24.19 12.56 16.18
N ASP A 135 -23.84 11.38 16.71
CA ASP A 135 -24.72 10.21 16.76
C ASP A 135 -25.93 10.41 17.72
N ASP A 136 -25.84 11.34 18.69
CA ASP A 136 -26.89 11.64 19.66
C ASP A 136 -27.85 12.76 19.19
N VAL A 137 -27.58 13.36 18.01
CA VAL A 137 -28.38 14.47 17.48
C VAL A 137 -29.59 13.96 16.70
N GLU A 138 -30.79 14.27 17.17
CA GLU A 138 -32.05 13.90 16.51
C GLU A 138 -32.34 14.75 15.26
N VAL A 139 -33.12 14.20 14.32
CA VAL A 139 -33.61 14.90 13.13
C VAL A 139 -34.49 16.09 13.55
N GLY A 140 -34.25 17.25 12.98
CA GLY A 140 -34.97 18.51 13.31
C GLY A 140 -34.31 19.37 14.37
N THR A 141 -33.26 18.88 15.06
CA THR A 141 -32.45 19.65 15.99
C THR A 141 -31.71 20.77 15.27
N VAL A 142 -31.63 21.92 15.91
CA VAL A 142 -30.86 23.06 15.41
C VAL A 142 -29.44 22.99 15.97
N ILE A 143 -28.47 22.80 15.10
CA ILE A 143 -27.05 22.79 15.41
C ILE A 143 -26.41 24.12 15.02
N VAL A 144 -25.38 24.53 15.74
CA VAL A 144 -24.61 25.75 15.47
C VAL A 144 -23.25 25.38 14.90
N VAL A 145 -22.91 25.94 13.75
CA VAL A 145 -21.62 25.70 13.08
C VAL A 145 -20.85 27.01 13.03
N GLN A 146 -19.77 27.10 13.80
CA GLN A 146 -18.91 28.27 13.86
C GLN A 146 -17.92 28.33 12.67
N PRO A 147 -17.36 29.52 12.35
CA PRO A 147 -16.28 29.63 11.38
C PRO A 147 -15.08 28.73 11.75
N GLY A 148 -14.59 27.94 10.78
CA GLY A 148 -13.55 26.96 10.96
C GLY A 148 -14.03 25.56 11.31
N GLU A 149 -15.29 25.40 11.74
CA GLU A 149 -15.87 24.11 12.07
C GLU A 149 -16.42 23.37 10.83
N ARG A 150 -16.54 22.06 10.96
CA ARG A 150 -17.21 21.21 9.95
C ARG A 150 -18.69 21.14 10.26
N VAL A 151 -19.50 21.13 9.20
CA VAL A 151 -20.94 20.80 9.31
C VAL A 151 -21.06 19.33 9.73
N PRO A 152 -21.61 19.01 10.92
CA PRO A 152 -21.64 17.64 11.42
C PRO A 152 -22.67 16.75 10.72
N ILE A 153 -23.85 17.29 10.42
CA ILE A 153 -24.99 16.55 9.87
C ILE A 153 -25.60 17.34 8.73
N ASP A 154 -26.15 16.65 7.72
CA ASP A 154 -26.88 17.26 6.62
C ASP A 154 -28.10 18.04 7.13
N GLY A 155 -28.35 19.21 6.58
CA GLY A 155 -29.46 20.04 7.05
C GLY A 155 -29.77 21.24 6.17
N ILE A 156 -30.67 22.11 6.68
CA ILE A 156 -31.07 23.36 6.04
C ILE A 156 -30.68 24.51 6.95
N ILE A 157 -30.04 25.53 6.40
CA ILE A 157 -29.70 26.76 7.15
C ILE A 157 -30.96 27.46 7.54
N VAL A 158 -31.18 27.67 8.86
CA VAL A 158 -32.32 28.44 9.39
C VAL A 158 -31.91 29.88 9.63
N GLU A 159 -30.64 30.12 9.99
CA GLU A 159 -30.14 31.47 10.29
C GLU A 159 -28.65 31.58 9.92
N GLY A 160 -28.25 32.74 9.40
CA GLY A 160 -26.85 33.07 9.08
C GLY A 160 -26.55 33.06 7.56
N THR A 161 -25.37 33.57 7.26
CA THR A 161 -24.78 33.58 5.91
C THR A 161 -23.30 33.29 6.03
N SER A 162 -22.77 32.44 5.13
CA SER A 162 -21.36 32.11 5.16
C SER A 162 -20.88 31.60 3.78
N ALA A 163 -19.59 31.30 3.68
CA ALA A 163 -19.00 30.54 2.59
C ALA A 163 -18.62 29.13 3.12
N LEU A 164 -19.00 28.09 2.41
CA LEU A 164 -18.65 26.71 2.72
C LEU A 164 -17.54 26.19 1.79
N ASN A 165 -16.48 25.65 2.37
CA ASN A 165 -15.48 24.91 1.63
C ASN A 165 -15.96 23.46 1.44
N THR A 166 -16.27 23.09 0.19
CA THR A 166 -16.77 21.78 -0.20
C THR A 166 -15.67 20.91 -0.83
N ALA A 167 -14.43 21.41 -0.94
CA ALA A 167 -13.35 20.79 -1.70
C ALA A 167 -13.05 19.33 -1.30
N ALA A 168 -13.19 19.00 -0.01
CA ALA A 168 -12.98 17.64 0.48
C ALA A 168 -14.01 16.62 -0.03
N LEU A 169 -15.21 17.07 -0.42
CA LEU A 169 -16.32 16.23 -0.83
C LEU A 169 -16.53 16.25 -2.35
N THR A 170 -16.50 17.44 -2.96
CA THR A 170 -16.81 17.64 -4.39
C THR A 170 -15.57 17.78 -5.25
N GLY A 171 -14.41 18.09 -4.65
CA GLY A 171 -13.17 18.42 -5.36
C GLY A 171 -13.14 19.86 -5.91
N GLU A 172 -14.20 20.65 -5.73
CA GLU A 172 -14.27 22.05 -6.16
C GLU A 172 -13.48 22.94 -5.19
N SER A 173 -12.50 23.69 -5.69
CA SER A 173 -11.64 24.55 -4.87
C SER A 173 -12.29 25.90 -4.50
N LEU A 174 -13.36 26.30 -5.19
CA LEU A 174 -14.05 27.55 -4.90
C LEU A 174 -15.06 27.35 -3.78
N PRO A 175 -15.04 28.18 -2.72
CA PRO A 175 -16.05 28.14 -1.68
C PRO A 175 -17.44 28.48 -2.26
N ARG A 176 -18.46 27.82 -1.73
CA ARG A 176 -19.86 28.05 -2.07
C ARG A 176 -20.48 29.01 -1.07
N ASP A 177 -20.99 30.14 -1.52
CA ASP A 177 -21.78 31.03 -0.66
C ASP A 177 -23.12 30.40 -0.31
N VAL A 178 -23.52 30.53 0.98
CA VAL A 178 -24.73 29.93 1.50
C VAL A 178 -25.47 30.95 2.44
N ARG A 179 -26.78 30.80 2.47
CA ARG A 179 -27.70 31.67 3.27
C ARG A 179 -28.88 30.88 3.83
N SER A 180 -29.66 31.52 4.66
CA SER A 180 -30.87 30.91 5.20
C SER A 180 -31.79 30.38 4.09
N GLY A 181 -32.25 29.13 4.23
CA GLY A 181 -33.02 28.35 3.26
C GLY A 181 -32.20 27.42 2.38
N ASP A 182 -30.87 27.58 2.32
CA ASP A 182 -30.01 26.69 1.53
C ASP A 182 -29.73 25.37 2.25
N GLU A 183 -29.60 24.30 1.46
CA GLU A 183 -29.18 22.98 1.95
C GLU A 183 -27.66 22.94 2.14
N VAL A 184 -27.24 22.33 3.24
CA VAL A 184 -25.84 22.05 3.55
C VAL A 184 -25.63 20.57 3.79
N ILE A 185 -24.46 20.08 3.38
CA ILE A 185 -24.06 18.69 3.54
C ILE A 185 -22.97 18.57 4.60
N SER A 186 -23.02 17.48 5.36
CA SER A 186 -22.02 17.16 6.38
C SER A 186 -20.61 17.04 5.77
N GLY A 187 -19.59 17.41 6.55
CA GLY A 187 -18.19 17.40 6.15
C GLY A 187 -17.68 18.65 5.43
N CYS A 188 -18.57 19.57 5.01
CA CYS A 188 -18.16 20.90 4.54
C CYS A 188 -17.58 21.72 5.71
N VAL A 189 -16.57 22.55 5.42
CA VAL A 189 -16.00 23.47 6.43
C VAL A 189 -16.65 24.83 6.30
N ASN A 190 -17.21 25.33 7.39
CA ASN A 190 -17.74 26.69 7.49
C ASN A 190 -16.59 27.70 7.56
N MET A 191 -16.58 28.74 6.71
CA MET A 191 -15.42 29.63 6.58
C MET A 191 -15.55 30.96 7.27
N THR A 192 -16.70 31.64 7.17
CA THR A 192 -16.77 33.08 7.49
C THR A 192 -17.80 33.46 8.54
N GLY A 193 -19.03 33.00 8.43
CA GLY A 193 -20.15 33.38 9.30
C GLY A 193 -20.64 32.26 10.19
N LEU A 194 -21.30 32.58 11.29
CA LEU A 194 -21.99 31.59 12.11
C LEU A 194 -23.25 31.12 11.38
N LEU A 195 -23.47 29.81 11.35
CA LEU A 195 -24.63 29.18 10.75
C LEU A 195 -25.42 28.41 11.80
N LYS A 196 -26.75 28.61 11.84
CA LYS A 196 -27.66 27.69 12.52
C LYS A 196 -28.31 26.81 11.49
N VAL A 197 -28.15 25.50 11.65
CA VAL A 197 -28.56 24.48 10.68
C VAL A 197 -29.56 23.53 11.35
N ARG A 198 -30.73 23.35 10.77
CA ARG A 198 -31.69 22.34 11.19
C ARG A 198 -31.37 21.02 10.50
N THR A 199 -31.09 19.98 11.28
CA THR A 199 -30.77 18.65 10.76
C THR A 199 -31.95 18.06 10.00
N THR A 200 -31.68 17.42 8.87
CA THR A 200 -32.68 16.74 8.03
C THR A 200 -32.54 15.23 8.02
N LYS A 201 -31.43 14.74 8.60
CA LYS A 201 -31.08 13.32 8.68
C LYS A 201 -30.43 13.01 10.02
N GLU A 202 -30.44 11.74 10.42
CA GLU A 202 -29.56 11.23 11.47
C GLU A 202 -28.11 11.21 10.98
N PHE A 203 -27.13 11.23 11.88
CA PHE A 203 -25.71 11.23 11.53
C PHE A 203 -25.32 10.00 10.69
N GLY A 204 -25.84 8.80 11.03
CA GLY A 204 -25.60 7.57 10.28
C GLY A 204 -26.09 7.61 8.83
N GLU A 205 -27.10 8.46 8.52
CA GLU A 205 -27.62 8.68 7.17
C GLU A 205 -27.01 9.89 6.46
N SER A 206 -26.13 10.63 7.14
CA SER A 206 -25.46 11.82 6.60
C SER A 206 -24.56 11.50 5.42
N THR A 207 -24.25 12.51 4.63
CA THR A 207 -23.38 12.38 3.44
C THR A 207 -21.99 11.89 3.83
N VAL A 208 -21.41 12.39 4.92
CA VAL A 208 -20.10 11.96 5.42
C VAL A 208 -20.13 10.49 5.83
N SER A 209 -21.14 10.07 6.61
CA SER A 209 -21.25 8.69 7.08
C SER A 209 -21.34 7.71 5.91
N LYS A 210 -22.13 8.01 4.89
CA LYS A 210 -22.23 7.18 3.67
C LYS A 210 -20.91 7.10 2.90
N ILE A 211 -20.15 8.19 2.80
CA ILE A 211 -18.84 8.19 2.16
C ILE A 211 -17.87 7.30 2.95
N LEU A 212 -17.84 7.41 4.28
CA LEU A 212 -16.98 6.60 5.14
C LEU A 212 -17.31 5.11 5.02
N ASP A 213 -18.58 4.74 5.03
CA ASP A 213 -19.04 3.37 4.83
C ASP A 213 -18.62 2.79 3.48
N LEU A 214 -18.73 3.58 2.41
CA LEU A 214 -18.30 3.15 1.08
C LEU A 214 -16.78 2.90 1.03
N VAL A 215 -15.99 3.75 1.68
CA VAL A 215 -14.52 3.61 1.77
C VAL A 215 -14.14 2.39 2.59
N GLU A 216 -14.78 2.18 3.75
CA GLU A 216 -14.55 1.03 4.62
C GLU A 216 -14.89 -0.29 3.93
N ASN A 217 -16.09 -0.37 3.34
CA ASN A 217 -16.53 -1.54 2.58
C ASN A 217 -15.64 -1.87 1.38
N SER A 218 -15.14 -0.84 0.68
CA SER A 218 -14.21 -1.01 -0.43
C SER A 218 -12.86 -1.55 0.05
N SER A 219 -12.37 -1.08 1.19
CA SER A 219 -11.14 -1.55 1.83
C SER A 219 -11.25 -3.01 2.28
N MET A 220 -12.39 -3.42 2.85
CA MET A 220 -12.64 -4.82 3.25
C MET A 220 -12.70 -5.77 2.05
N LYS A 221 -13.30 -5.36 0.92
CA LYS A 221 -13.34 -6.18 -0.31
C LYS A 221 -11.93 -6.41 -0.85
N LYS A 222 -11.08 -5.38 -0.84
CA LYS A 222 -9.67 -5.49 -1.27
C LYS A 222 -8.89 -6.46 -0.37
N ALA A 223 -9.04 -6.38 0.94
CA ALA A 223 -8.40 -7.29 1.89
C ALA A 223 -8.81 -8.75 1.69
N ARG A 224 -10.06 -9.03 1.32
CA ARG A 224 -10.53 -10.39 0.99
C ARG A 224 -9.83 -10.96 -0.25
N ALA A 225 -9.67 -10.15 -1.31
CA ALA A 225 -8.98 -10.57 -2.52
C ALA A 225 -7.48 -10.84 -2.27
N GLU A 226 -6.80 -10.00 -1.50
CA GLU A 226 -5.41 -10.20 -1.10
C GLU A 226 -5.23 -11.49 -0.27
N ASN A 227 -6.14 -11.76 0.66
CA ASN A 227 -6.14 -12.99 1.45
C ASN A 227 -6.37 -14.25 0.59
N PHE A 228 -7.20 -14.18 -0.44
CA PHE A 228 -7.41 -15.28 -1.38
C PHE A 228 -6.13 -15.58 -2.16
N ILE A 229 -5.48 -14.56 -2.72
CA ILE A 229 -4.22 -14.70 -3.47
C ILE A 229 -3.14 -15.31 -2.58
N THR A 230 -2.98 -14.81 -1.36
CA THR A 230 -1.99 -15.34 -0.39
C THR A 230 -2.27 -16.80 -0.04
N ARG A 231 -3.54 -17.17 0.14
CA ARG A 231 -3.93 -18.56 0.43
C ARG A 231 -3.68 -19.48 -0.75
N PHE A 232 -3.99 -19.03 -1.96
CA PHE A 232 -3.72 -19.77 -3.19
C PHE A 232 -2.21 -19.99 -3.39
N ALA A 233 -1.42 -18.91 -3.26
CA ALA A 233 0.04 -18.97 -3.41
C ALA A 233 0.68 -19.95 -2.41
N ARG A 234 0.17 -20.05 -1.20
CA ARG A 234 0.67 -20.97 -0.16
C ARG A 234 0.62 -22.45 -0.58
N VAL A 235 -0.31 -22.83 -1.43
CA VAL A 235 -0.45 -24.20 -1.94
C VAL A 235 0.22 -24.36 -3.31
N TYR A 236 -0.01 -23.38 -4.19
CA TYR A 236 0.50 -23.41 -5.56
C TYR A 236 2.05 -23.34 -5.62
N THR A 237 2.65 -22.43 -4.86
CA THR A 237 4.10 -22.24 -4.91
C THR A 237 4.90 -23.49 -4.50
N PRO A 238 4.60 -24.17 -3.38
CA PRO A 238 5.26 -25.44 -3.06
C PRO A 238 5.06 -26.51 -4.13
N ALA A 239 3.85 -26.63 -4.68
CA ALA A 239 3.57 -27.63 -5.72
C ALA A 239 4.42 -27.41 -6.98
N VAL A 240 4.57 -26.16 -7.42
CA VAL A 240 5.43 -25.79 -8.56
C VAL A 240 6.91 -26.04 -8.23
N CYS A 241 7.37 -25.65 -7.03
CA CYS A 241 8.76 -25.87 -6.62
C CYS A 241 9.12 -27.35 -6.56
N TYR A 242 8.27 -28.19 -5.97
CA TYR A 242 8.50 -29.64 -5.94
C TYR A 242 8.40 -30.25 -7.34
N GLY A 243 7.49 -29.77 -8.19
CA GLY A 243 7.41 -30.18 -9.60
C GLY A 243 8.68 -29.85 -10.39
N ALA A 244 9.18 -28.62 -10.23
CA ALA A 244 10.44 -28.22 -10.87
C ALA A 244 11.64 -29.03 -10.36
N LEU A 245 11.70 -29.25 -9.04
CA LEU A 245 12.76 -30.10 -8.44
C LEU A 245 12.69 -31.53 -8.96
N ALA A 246 11.49 -32.10 -9.08
CA ALA A 246 11.28 -33.41 -9.65
C ALA A 246 11.72 -33.47 -11.11
N LEU A 247 11.40 -32.47 -11.93
CA LEU A 247 11.85 -32.38 -13.34
C LEU A 247 13.38 -32.22 -13.48
N ALA A 248 13.99 -31.50 -12.53
CA ALA A 248 15.46 -31.35 -12.54
C ALA A 248 16.21 -32.62 -12.13
N LEU A 249 15.65 -33.42 -11.20
CA LEU A 249 16.34 -34.54 -10.60
C LEU A 249 15.93 -35.91 -11.20
N LEU A 250 14.64 -36.15 -11.49
CA LEU A 250 14.17 -37.46 -11.92
C LEU A 250 14.74 -37.89 -13.28
N PRO A 251 14.75 -37.06 -14.35
CA PRO A 251 15.26 -37.52 -15.65
C PRO A 251 16.74 -37.88 -15.60
N PRO A 252 17.68 -37.09 -15.02
CA PRO A 252 19.07 -37.47 -14.95
C PRO A 252 19.30 -38.70 -14.09
N VAL A 253 18.54 -38.91 -13.01
CA VAL A 253 18.63 -40.14 -12.19
C VAL A 253 18.17 -41.36 -12.98
N VAL A 254 17.07 -41.27 -13.74
CA VAL A 254 16.58 -42.34 -14.58
C VAL A 254 17.61 -42.68 -15.67
N LEU A 255 18.21 -41.68 -16.34
CA LEU A 255 19.25 -41.88 -17.32
C LEU A 255 20.48 -42.57 -16.72
N LEU A 256 20.89 -42.20 -15.50
CA LEU A 256 21.98 -42.83 -14.78
C LEU A 256 21.69 -44.30 -14.48
N LEU A 257 20.47 -44.62 -14.05
CA LEU A 257 20.03 -46.01 -13.81
C LEU A 257 19.96 -46.86 -15.08
N MET A 258 19.72 -46.22 -16.25
CA MET A 258 19.72 -46.84 -17.54
C MET A 258 21.13 -46.95 -18.16
N GLY A 259 22.19 -46.57 -17.43
CA GLY A 259 23.58 -46.61 -17.89
C GLY A 259 23.94 -45.57 -18.93
N GLN A 260 23.11 -44.53 -19.10
CA GLN A 260 23.37 -43.42 -20.02
C GLN A 260 24.07 -42.26 -19.31
N PRO A 261 24.89 -41.46 -20.01
CA PRO A 261 25.57 -40.31 -19.41
C PRO A 261 24.54 -39.24 -18.99
N ALA A 262 24.34 -39.09 -17.69
CA ALA A 262 23.45 -38.07 -17.13
C ALA A 262 24.20 -36.74 -16.96
N ARG A 263 23.81 -35.69 -17.71
CA ARG A 263 24.28 -34.30 -17.53
C ARG A 263 23.34 -33.55 -16.61
N PHE A 264 23.56 -33.62 -15.31
CA PHE A 264 22.72 -32.92 -14.30
C PHE A 264 22.63 -31.41 -14.55
N GLY A 265 23.72 -30.78 -15.01
CA GLY A 265 23.76 -29.35 -15.30
C GLY A 265 22.72 -28.91 -16.35
N ASP A 266 22.54 -29.70 -17.43
CA ASP A 266 21.61 -29.38 -18.51
C ASP A 266 20.13 -29.40 -18.04
N TRP A 267 19.81 -30.27 -17.06
CA TRP A 267 18.46 -30.39 -16.49
C TRP A 267 18.17 -29.38 -15.40
N VAL A 268 19.17 -28.97 -14.62
CA VAL A 268 19.05 -27.94 -13.61
C VAL A 268 18.93 -26.54 -14.23
N TYR A 269 19.54 -26.34 -15.40
CA TYR A 269 19.49 -25.07 -16.14
C TYR A 269 18.16 -24.85 -16.88
N ARG A 270 17.39 -25.90 -17.19
CA ARG A 270 16.07 -25.81 -17.83
C ARG A 270 14.98 -25.47 -16.83
#